data_06f48f8b7bd511a9e800759f4dcb4fca
#
_entry.id   06f48f8b7bd511a9e800759f4dcb4fca
#
_cell.length_a   1.000
_cell.length_b   1.000
_cell.length_c   1.000
_cell.angle_alpha   90.00
_cell.angle_beta   90.00
_cell.angle_gamma   90.00
#
_symmetry.space_group_name_H-M   'P 1'
#
loop_
_entity.id
_entity.type
_entity.pdbx_description
1 polymer ?
#
loop_
_entity_poly.entity_id
_entity_poly.type
_entity_poly.pdbx_seq_one_letter_code
_entity_poly.pdbx_strand_id
1 'polypeptide(L)'
;MDGATRRGFLAGTAALPLTMVPEQARAARAVADDLSRYIGFGSKQSGGAGDTAAGHWMAAELEAAGFAVEKHSFSVPCFEPGRCDILCGDARAALWPQPIVSPTPGAGVSGPLVRVDAAGRADAPLAGAIALVDLPYGRWSSVLAGPVRTPVDTAFAAGAKAAVIITNGPTGKIIALNADGRAPMFKGPVGLVAPADAGPFIAAAMTHTPAVVTLTGRGGRRPGFNVIGRRDRGKGRWLVVSTPRSGWFGCAGERGGGIAAWLDLARWAPAALPDHDLAFLCNSGHEYENLGAEEALKAAAPKPHETHFWLHLGANLAARDWHEGLFGLKPIAGTDSQRYLAVSPQHLSRARRLFAGLAGLESPYSAAEFSAGELATIVAAGYASVAGVFGLHRFHHVEDDDARCIDPAAVAATVAAFRRLLTEAAKA
;
A
#
# COMPACT_ATOMS: atom_id res chain seq x y z
N MET A 1 -38.77 67.88 44.31
CA MET A 1 -39.47 66.66 44.03
C MET A 1 -38.82 66.06 42.81
N ASP A 2 -38.19 64.92 43.05
CA ASP A 2 -37.81 63.84 42.21
C ASP A 2 -36.70 64.05 41.17
N GLY A 3 -35.55 63.69 41.29
CA GLY A 3 -34.79 62.54 41.79
C GLY A 3 -34.75 61.40 40.76
N ALA A 4 -33.90 61.45 39.69
CA ALA A 4 -33.65 60.35 38.76
C ALA A 4 -32.13 60.07 38.65
N THR A 5 -31.71 59.06 39.33
CA THR A 5 -30.34 58.49 39.36
C THR A 5 -30.02 57.78 38.06
N ARG A 6 -28.97 58.23 37.37
CA ARG A 6 -28.32 57.51 36.27
C ARG A 6 -27.52 56.33 36.81
N ARG A 7 -27.98 55.10 36.56
CA ARG A 7 -27.19 53.88 36.69
C ARG A 7 -26.27 53.73 35.49
N GLY A 8 -24.96 53.80 35.72
CA GLY A 8 -23.94 53.44 34.75
C GLY A 8 -23.95 51.95 34.45
N PHE A 9 -24.05 51.59 33.18
CA PHE A 9 -23.81 50.24 32.67
C PHE A 9 -22.31 50.08 32.49
N LEU A 10 -21.66 49.31 33.34
CA LEU A 10 -20.33 48.78 33.12
C LEU A 10 -20.46 47.60 32.13
N ALA A 11 -20.05 47.76 30.89
CA ALA A 11 -19.90 46.72 29.93
C ALA A 11 -18.66 45.90 30.29
N GLY A 12 -18.85 44.81 31.01
CA GLY A 12 -17.82 43.80 31.21
C GLY A 12 -17.59 43.04 29.90
N THR A 13 -16.47 43.29 29.24
CA THR A 13 -15.97 42.44 28.16
C THR A 13 -15.60 41.07 28.78
N ALA A 14 -16.51 40.10 28.66
CA ALA A 14 -16.22 38.71 28.96
C ALA A 14 -15.25 38.20 27.87
N ALA A 15 -13.99 38.05 28.18
CA ALA A 15 -13.04 37.32 27.39
C ALA A 15 -13.53 35.84 27.33
N LEU A 16 -13.98 35.43 26.15
CA LEU A 16 -14.27 34.02 25.87
C LEU A 16 -12.99 33.21 26.15
N PRO A 17 -13.04 32.13 26.96
CA PRO A 17 -11.89 31.29 27.15
C PRO A 17 -11.52 30.67 25.81
N LEU A 18 -10.27 30.86 25.37
CA LEU A 18 -9.69 30.06 24.27
C LEU A 18 -9.80 28.59 24.72
N THR A 19 -10.81 27.90 24.22
CA THR A 19 -10.95 26.47 24.43
C THR A 19 -9.73 25.80 23.79
N MET A 20 -8.81 25.31 24.62
CA MET A 20 -7.69 24.49 24.17
C MET A 20 -8.27 23.28 23.43
N VAL A 21 -8.01 23.18 22.13
CA VAL A 21 -8.40 22.00 21.34
C VAL A 21 -7.70 20.80 21.97
N PRO A 22 -8.44 19.72 22.33
CA PRO A 22 -7.82 18.54 22.91
C PRO A 22 -6.64 18.04 22.05
N GLU A 23 -5.57 17.59 22.66
CA GLU A 23 -4.36 17.12 21.97
C GLU A 23 -4.68 16.10 20.86
N GLN A 24 -5.63 15.21 21.13
CA GLN A 24 -6.11 14.23 20.16
C GLN A 24 -6.75 14.86 18.92
N ALA A 25 -7.52 15.94 19.09
CA ALA A 25 -8.14 16.65 17.95
C ALA A 25 -7.09 17.39 17.11
N ARG A 26 -6.04 17.91 17.74
CA ARG A 26 -4.91 18.53 17.03
C ARG A 26 -4.11 17.49 16.26
N ALA A 27 -3.82 16.33 16.85
CA ALA A 27 -3.15 15.23 16.19
C ALA A 27 -3.96 14.71 14.98
N ALA A 28 -5.26 14.50 15.16
CA ALA A 28 -6.14 14.08 14.06
C ALA A 28 -6.20 15.09 12.91
N ARG A 29 -6.14 16.41 13.21
CA ARG A 29 -6.10 17.45 12.19
C ARG A 29 -4.78 17.43 11.40
N ALA A 30 -3.64 17.31 12.05
CA ALA A 30 -2.34 17.21 11.39
C ALA A 30 -2.28 15.97 10.48
N VAL A 31 -2.79 14.84 10.95
CA VAL A 31 -2.93 13.61 10.15
C VAL A 31 -3.83 13.84 8.94
N ALA A 32 -4.97 14.55 9.09
CA ALA A 32 -5.87 14.86 7.99
C ALA A 32 -5.22 15.73 6.92
N ASP A 33 -4.43 16.73 7.32
CA ASP A 33 -3.68 17.59 6.41
C ASP A 33 -2.64 16.80 5.61
N ASP A 34 -1.86 15.92 6.27
CA ASP A 34 -0.88 15.03 5.63
C ASP A 34 -1.56 14.05 4.64
N LEU A 35 -2.69 13.45 5.04
CA LEU A 35 -3.47 12.56 4.17
C LEU A 35 -4.00 13.28 2.94
N SER A 36 -4.59 14.47 3.13
CA SER A 36 -5.10 15.29 2.02
C SER A 36 -4.00 15.61 1.02
N ARG A 37 -2.82 16.00 1.51
CA ARG A 37 -1.67 16.32 0.66
C ARG A 37 -1.16 15.09 -0.09
N TYR A 38 -0.99 13.95 0.59
CA TYR A 38 -0.56 12.72 -0.04
C TYR A 38 -1.54 12.25 -1.13
N ILE A 39 -2.84 12.24 -0.84
CA ILE A 39 -3.89 11.85 -1.79
C ILE A 39 -3.88 12.80 -3.00
N GLY A 40 -3.70 14.09 -2.77
CA GLY A 40 -3.67 15.12 -3.82
C GLY A 40 -2.58 14.94 -4.87
N PHE A 41 -1.54 14.17 -4.62
CA PHE A 41 -0.53 13.83 -5.64
C PHE A 41 -1.01 12.83 -6.72
N GLY A 42 -2.21 12.26 -6.58
CA GLY A 42 -2.78 11.32 -7.56
C GLY A 42 -2.13 9.93 -7.52
N SER A 43 -1.94 9.30 -8.69
CA SER A 43 -1.36 7.95 -8.80
C SER A 43 0.06 7.88 -8.25
N LYS A 44 0.34 6.80 -7.50
CA LYS A 44 1.60 6.57 -6.78
C LYS A 44 2.51 5.53 -7.44
N GLN A 45 2.28 5.21 -8.74
CA GLN A 45 3.18 4.29 -9.44
C GLN A 45 4.63 4.75 -9.34
N SER A 46 5.51 3.83 -8.96
CA SER A 46 6.94 4.08 -8.72
C SER A 46 7.61 4.87 -9.85
N GLY A 47 8.31 5.93 -9.49
CA GLY A 47 8.95 6.85 -10.43
C GLY A 47 7.98 7.65 -11.31
N GLY A 48 6.67 7.54 -11.11
CA GLY A 48 5.66 8.39 -11.74
C GLY A 48 5.56 9.76 -11.09
N ALA A 49 4.76 10.65 -11.67
CA ALA A 49 4.65 12.03 -11.20
C ALA A 49 4.19 12.14 -9.74
N GLY A 50 3.17 11.36 -9.34
CA GLY A 50 2.65 11.40 -7.97
C GLY A 50 3.59 10.79 -6.94
N ASP A 51 4.28 9.67 -7.26
CA ASP A 51 5.31 9.08 -6.40
C ASP A 51 6.50 10.04 -6.23
N THR A 52 6.95 10.65 -7.31
CA THR A 52 8.05 11.63 -7.31
C THR A 52 7.69 12.86 -6.48
N ALA A 53 6.50 13.44 -6.68
CA ALA A 53 6.05 14.61 -5.93
C ALA A 53 5.88 14.30 -4.44
N ALA A 54 5.31 13.14 -4.10
CA ALA A 54 5.21 12.67 -2.71
C ALA A 54 6.59 12.49 -2.08
N GLY A 55 7.55 11.89 -2.79
CA GLY A 55 8.92 11.73 -2.30
C GLY A 55 9.63 13.06 -2.05
N HIS A 56 9.47 14.06 -2.92
CA HIS A 56 10.03 15.40 -2.70
C HIS A 56 9.39 16.11 -1.50
N TRP A 57 8.08 16.00 -1.36
CA TRP A 57 7.38 16.53 -0.18
C TRP A 57 7.87 15.89 1.11
N MET A 58 7.97 14.55 1.16
CA MET A 58 8.42 13.85 2.36
C MET A 58 9.88 14.16 2.73
N ALA A 59 10.74 14.39 1.71
CA ALA A 59 12.11 14.85 1.94
C ALA A 59 12.12 16.23 2.63
N ALA A 60 11.33 17.18 2.13
CA ALA A 60 11.22 18.52 2.72
C ALA A 60 10.66 18.50 4.16
N GLU A 61 9.70 17.62 4.46
CA GLU A 61 9.17 17.45 5.82
C GLU A 61 10.24 16.90 6.79
N LEU A 62 11.08 15.97 6.34
CA LEU A 62 12.22 15.49 7.14
C LEU A 62 13.26 16.58 7.39
N GLU A 63 13.62 17.35 6.37
CA GLU A 63 14.54 18.49 6.50
C GLU A 63 14.00 19.50 7.53
N ALA A 64 12.70 19.83 7.45
CA ALA A 64 12.01 20.69 8.41
C ALA A 64 12.00 20.12 9.84
N ALA A 65 11.98 18.78 9.99
CA ALA A 65 12.08 18.09 11.28
C ALA A 65 13.55 17.94 11.77
N GLY A 66 14.53 18.48 11.04
CA GLY A 66 15.94 18.54 11.42
C GLY A 66 16.73 17.27 11.13
N PHE A 67 16.33 16.50 10.12
CA PHE A 67 17.11 15.38 9.59
C PHE A 67 18.02 15.83 8.46
N ALA A 68 19.19 15.20 8.35
CA ALA A 68 19.99 15.21 7.12
C ALA A 68 19.32 14.25 6.13
N VAL A 69 18.95 14.75 4.93
CA VAL A 69 18.15 14.01 3.95
C VAL A 69 18.96 13.67 2.72
N GLU A 70 18.87 12.41 2.31
CA GLU A 70 19.44 11.86 1.09
C GLU A 70 18.33 11.22 0.23
N LYS A 71 18.49 11.30 -1.10
CA LYS A 71 17.66 10.59 -2.08
C LYS A 71 18.50 9.51 -2.74
N HIS A 72 18.17 8.26 -2.48
CA HIS A 72 18.84 7.13 -3.10
C HIS A 72 18.06 6.67 -4.35
N SER A 73 18.64 6.94 -5.52
CA SER A 73 18.01 6.66 -6.82
C SER A 73 18.25 5.23 -7.27
N PHE A 74 17.25 4.62 -7.87
CA PHE A 74 17.31 3.31 -8.51
C PHE A 74 16.34 3.25 -9.70
N SER A 75 16.38 2.17 -10.46
CA SER A 75 15.59 2.02 -11.68
C SER A 75 14.38 1.12 -11.43
N VAL A 76 13.19 1.56 -11.84
CA VAL A 76 11.94 0.80 -11.73
C VAL A 76 11.34 0.55 -13.12
N PRO A 77 10.61 -0.57 -13.32
CA PRO A 77 9.86 -0.78 -14.56
C PRO A 77 8.81 0.28 -14.78
N CYS A 78 8.50 0.55 -16.03
CA CYS A 78 7.36 1.37 -16.40
C CYS A 78 6.72 0.84 -17.70
N PHE A 79 5.45 1.14 -17.88
CA PHE A 79 4.73 0.86 -19.10
C PHE A 79 3.73 1.98 -19.37
N GLU A 80 3.81 2.57 -20.55
CA GLU A 80 2.87 3.55 -21.06
C GLU A 80 1.87 2.80 -21.94
N PRO A 81 0.65 2.51 -21.46
CA PRO A 81 -0.30 1.70 -22.20
C PRO A 81 -0.83 2.46 -23.44
N GLY A 82 -0.88 1.74 -24.55
CA GLY A 82 -1.64 2.12 -25.73
C GLY A 82 -3.03 1.47 -25.69
N ARG A 83 -3.34 0.61 -26.67
CA ARG A 83 -4.55 -0.19 -26.63
C ARG A 83 -4.36 -1.44 -25.78
N CYS A 84 -5.18 -1.58 -24.73
CA CYS A 84 -5.18 -2.73 -23.81
C CYS A 84 -6.63 -3.19 -23.61
N ASP A 85 -7.03 -4.25 -24.32
CA ASP A 85 -8.39 -4.78 -24.27
C ASP A 85 -8.47 -6.26 -24.63
N ILE A 86 -9.60 -6.87 -24.28
CA ILE A 86 -10.07 -8.15 -24.81
C ILE A 86 -11.33 -7.90 -25.63
N LEU A 87 -11.40 -8.54 -26.82
CA LEU A 87 -12.56 -8.55 -27.71
C LEU A 87 -12.99 -9.99 -27.94
N CYS A 88 -14.30 -10.29 -27.80
CA CYS A 88 -14.89 -11.60 -28.10
C CYS A 88 -16.28 -11.40 -28.68
N GLY A 89 -16.48 -11.64 -29.97
CA GLY A 89 -17.68 -11.21 -30.68
C GLY A 89 -17.89 -9.71 -30.53
N ASP A 90 -19.07 -9.31 -30.05
CA ASP A 90 -19.41 -7.91 -29.79
C ASP A 90 -18.98 -7.42 -28.38
N ALA A 91 -18.54 -8.35 -27.51
CA ALA A 91 -18.11 -8.01 -26.15
C ALA A 91 -16.69 -7.46 -26.16
N ARG A 92 -16.49 -6.33 -25.45
CA ARG A 92 -15.20 -5.69 -25.27
C ARG A 92 -15.02 -5.22 -23.83
N ALA A 93 -13.84 -5.47 -23.25
CA ALA A 93 -13.46 -4.90 -21.95
C ALA A 93 -12.04 -4.37 -21.99
N ALA A 94 -11.79 -3.35 -21.18
CA ALA A 94 -10.43 -2.85 -20.92
C ALA A 94 -9.64 -3.87 -20.11
N LEU A 95 -8.35 -3.98 -20.40
CA LEU A 95 -7.41 -4.78 -19.65
C LEU A 95 -6.37 -3.89 -18.95
N TRP A 96 -6.09 -4.21 -17.69
CA TRP A 96 -4.88 -3.70 -17.02
C TRP A 96 -3.70 -4.62 -17.39
N PRO A 97 -2.67 -4.10 -18.09
CA PRO A 97 -1.52 -4.92 -18.45
C PRO A 97 -0.74 -5.34 -17.19
N GLN A 98 -0.54 -6.63 -17.01
CA GLN A 98 0.21 -7.14 -15.85
C GLN A 98 1.71 -6.84 -15.97
N PRO A 99 2.34 -6.12 -15.03
CA PRO A 99 3.79 -5.89 -15.05
C PRO A 99 4.63 -7.16 -14.83
N ILE A 100 5.83 -7.28 -15.36
CA ILE A 100 6.39 -6.45 -16.43
C ILE A 100 5.72 -6.90 -17.72
N VAL A 101 5.18 -5.93 -18.47
CA VAL A 101 4.30 -6.24 -19.60
C VAL A 101 5.07 -6.88 -20.74
N SER A 102 4.59 -8.05 -21.18
CA SER A 102 4.94 -8.64 -22.48
C SER A 102 3.89 -8.15 -23.50
N PRO A 103 4.23 -7.22 -24.42
CA PRO A 103 3.26 -6.66 -25.35
C PRO A 103 2.84 -7.68 -26.42
N THR A 104 1.62 -7.50 -26.94
CA THR A 104 1.15 -8.21 -28.13
C THR A 104 1.58 -7.50 -29.42
N PRO A 105 1.55 -8.15 -30.59
CA PRO A 105 1.49 -7.43 -31.86
C PRO A 105 0.34 -6.42 -31.92
N GLY A 106 0.41 -5.40 -32.76
CA GLY A 106 -0.62 -4.37 -32.88
C GLY A 106 -2.03 -4.89 -33.24
N ALA A 107 -2.12 -5.99 -33.97
CA ALA A 107 -3.38 -6.69 -34.25
C ALA A 107 -3.90 -7.54 -33.07
N GLY A 108 -3.13 -7.65 -31.99
CA GLY A 108 -3.43 -8.52 -30.86
C GLY A 108 -3.03 -9.99 -31.10
N VAL A 109 -3.40 -10.82 -30.14
CA VAL A 109 -3.22 -12.29 -30.15
C VAL A 109 -4.61 -12.92 -30.14
N SER A 110 -4.88 -13.80 -31.11
CA SER A 110 -6.17 -14.46 -31.27
C SER A 110 -6.10 -15.95 -30.94
N GLY A 111 -7.17 -16.46 -30.32
CA GLY A 111 -7.34 -17.89 -30.01
C GLY A 111 -8.70 -18.18 -29.37
N PRO A 112 -9.12 -19.47 -29.27
CA PRO A 112 -10.28 -19.84 -28.49
C PRO A 112 -10.09 -19.41 -27.03
N LEU A 113 -11.17 -18.90 -26.41
CA LEU A 113 -11.16 -18.55 -24.99
C LEU A 113 -11.42 -19.81 -24.15
N VAL A 114 -10.49 -20.17 -23.28
CA VAL A 114 -10.54 -21.39 -22.46
C VAL A 114 -10.43 -21.02 -21.01
N ARG A 115 -11.40 -21.48 -20.19
CA ARG A 115 -11.40 -21.20 -18.75
C ARG A 115 -10.37 -22.07 -18.02
N VAL A 116 -9.68 -21.44 -17.07
CA VAL A 116 -8.69 -22.08 -16.19
C VAL A 116 -9.04 -21.76 -14.74
N ASP A 117 -9.17 -22.76 -13.89
CA ASP A 117 -9.45 -22.55 -12.45
C ASP A 117 -8.15 -22.20 -11.68
N ALA A 118 -8.28 -21.80 -10.42
CA ALA A 118 -7.16 -21.42 -9.56
C ALA A 118 -6.13 -22.56 -9.29
N ALA A 119 -6.50 -23.81 -9.57
CA ALA A 119 -5.60 -24.96 -9.50
C ALA A 119 -4.88 -25.22 -10.83
N GLY A 120 -5.15 -24.42 -11.88
CA GLY A 120 -4.56 -24.57 -13.19
C GLY A 120 -5.23 -25.62 -14.10
N ARG A 121 -6.42 -26.09 -13.75
CA ARG A 121 -7.17 -27.04 -14.56
C ARG A 121 -7.98 -26.29 -15.61
N ALA A 122 -7.81 -26.67 -16.86
CA ALA A 122 -8.54 -26.11 -18.00
C ALA A 122 -9.70 -27.03 -18.40
N ASP A 123 -10.76 -26.42 -18.93
CA ASP A 123 -11.95 -27.14 -19.42
C ASP A 123 -11.81 -27.58 -20.90
N ALA A 124 -10.73 -27.15 -21.58
CA ALA A 124 -10.37 -27.56 -22.94
C ALA A 124 -8.85 -27.45 -23.18
N PRO A 125 -8.32 -27.93 -24.35
CA PRO A 125 -6.91 -27.79 -24.69
C PRO A 125 -6.47 -26.32 -24.78
N LEU A 126 -5.34 -25.99 -24.17
CA LEU A 126 -4.79 -24.64 -24.12
C LEU A 126 -3.84 -24.30 -25.27
N ALA A 127 -3.40 -25.29 -26.06
CA ALA A 127 -2.52 -25.04 -27.20
C ALA A 127 -3.14 -24.05 -28.20
N GLY A 128 -2.51 -22.88 -28.34
CA GLY A 128 -3.01 -21.82 -29.22
C GLY A 128 -4.18 -20.99 -28.68
N ALA A 129 -4.65 -21.28 -27.46
CA ALA A 129 -5.78 -20.62 -26.81
C ALA A 129 -5.38 -19.30 -26.09
N ILE A 130 -6.39 -18.55 -25.66
CA ILE A 130 -6.31 -17.50 -24.65
C ILE A 130 -6.86 -18.10 -23.36
N ALA A 131 -6.05 -18.16 -22.31
CA ALA A 131 -6.46 -18.64 -21.00
C ALA A 131 -7.26 -17.55 -20.25
N LEU A 132 -8.51 -17.85 -19.85
CA LEU A 132 -9.30 -17.02 -18.96
C LEU A 132 -9.17 -17.60 -17.54
N VAL A 133 -8.33 -17.00 -16.74
CA VAL A 133 -8.06 -17.41 -15.34
C VAL A 133 -9.08 -16.76 -14.43
N ASP A 134 -9.94 -17.58 -13.81
CA ASP A 134 -11.00 -17.12 -12.93
C ASP A 134 -10.56 -17.31 -11.47
N LEU A 135 -10.04 -16.23 -10.84
CA LEU A 135 -9.60 -16.31 -9.46
C LEU A 135 -10.78 -16.44 -8.49
N PRO A 136 -10.65 -17.17 -7.38
CA PRO A 136 -11.66 -17.14 -6.33
C PRO A 136 -11.79 -15.71 -5.76
N TYR A 137 -12.94 -15.44 -5.12
CA TYR A 137 -13.13 -14.18 -4.43
C TYR A 137 -12.08 -13.98 -3.33
N GLY A 138 -11.42 -12.79 -3.32
CA GLY A 138 -10.36 -12.48 -2.37
C GLY A 138 -9.87 -11.04 -2.46
N ARG A 139 -8.94 -10.69 -1.56
CA ARG A 139 -8.19 -9.43 -1.59
C ARG A 139 -6.78 -9.74 -2.11
N TRP A 140 -6.62 -9.68 -3.40
CA TRP A 140 -5.39 -10.04 -4.08
C TRP A 140 -4.34 -8.93 -3.96
N SER A 141 -3.05 -9.30 -3.95
CA SER A 141 -1.96 -8.33 -3.85
C SER A 141 -0.83 -8.61 -4.85
N SER A 142 -0.49 -9.86 -5.12
CA SER A 142 0.72 -10.21 -5.88
C SER A 142 0.50 -11.39 -6.81
N VAL A 143 1.16 -11.36 -7.97
CA VAL A 143 1.23 -12.51 -8.88
C VAL A 143 2.04 -13.68 -8.31
N LEU A 144 2.82 -13.48 -7.25
CA LEU A 144 3.57 -14.54 -6.59
C LEU A 144 2.67 -15.47 -5.76
N ALA A 145 1.43 -15.04 -5.45
CA ALA A 145 0.47 -15.90 -4.77
C ALA A 145 0.17 -17.14 -5.62
N GLY A 146 0.29 -18.33 -5.03
CA GLY A 146 0.08 -19.60 -5.72
C GLY A 146 -1.20 -19.69 -6.55
N PRO A 147 -2.37 -19.28 -6.01
CA PRO A 147 -3.65 -19.26 -6.77
C PRO A 147 -3.64 -18.34 -8.00
N VAL A 148 -2.75 -17.35 -8.07
CA VAL A 148 -2.58 -16.48 -9.24
C VAL A 148 -1.54 -17.05 -10.19
N ARG A 149 -0.36 -17.38 -9.66
CA ARG A 149 0.79 -17.80 -10.46
C ARG A 149 0.60 -19.15 -11.13
N THR A 150 0.15 -20.15 -10.36
CA THR A 150 0.02 -21.53 -10.84
C THR A 150 -0.85 -21.66 -12.09
N PRO A 151 -2.08 -21.11 -12.16
CA PRO A 151 -2.92 -21.26 -13.34
C PRO A 151 -2.32 -20.58 -14.58
N VAL A 152 -1.65 -19.43 -14.42
CA VAL A 152 -1.05 -18.71 -15.54
C VAL A 152 0.19 -19.46 -16.06
N ASP A 153 1.08 -19.91 -15.18
CA ASP A 153 2.25 -20.70 -15.56
C ASP A 153 1.85 -22.01 -16.24
N THR A 154 0.82 -22.69 -15.71
CA THR A 154 0.27 -23.92 -16.31
C THR A 154 -0.31 -23.66 -17.68
N ALA A 155 -1.05 -22.55 -17.87
CA ALA A 155 -1.62 -22.20 -19.16
C ALA A 155 -0.52 -21.98 -20.22
N PHE A 156 0.51 -21.22 -19.90
CA PHE A 156 1.63 -21.01 -20.83
C PHE A 156 2.44 -22.29 -21.07
N ALA A 157 2.62 -23.14 -20.07
CA ALA A 157 3.28 -24.43 -20.25
C ALA A 157 2.49 -25.36 -21.20
N ALA A 158 1.15 -25.25 -21.20
CA ALA A 158 0.26 -25.99 -22.09
C ALA A 158 0.06 -25.32 -23.46
N GLY A 159 0.78 -24.21 -23.76
CA GLY A 159 0.80 -23.57 -25.07
C GLY A 159 -0.22 -22.48 -25.29
N ALA A 160 -0.79 -21.90 -24.22
CA ALA A 160 -1.61 -20.70 -24.33
C ALA A 160 -0.80 -19.53 -24.92
N LYS A 161 -1.42 -18.71 -25.76
CA LYS A 161 -0.79 -17.54 -26.40
C LYS A 161 -0.85 -16.30 -25.53
N ALA A 162 -1.87 -16.17 -24.68
CA ALA A 162 -2.06 -15.08 -23.71
C ALA A 162 -2.89 -15.58 -22.53
N ALA A 163 -2.87 -14.83 -21.43
CA ALA A 163 -3.77 -15.06 -20.31
C ALA A 163 -4.51 -13.76 -19.93
N VAL A 164 -5.78 -13.91 -19.54
CA VAL A 164 -6.59 -12.84 -18.96
C VAL A 164 -7.05 -13.31 -17.59
N ILE A 165 -6.78 -12.52 -16.56
CA ILE A 165 -7.09 -12.86 -15.17
C ILE A 165 -8.29 -12.04 -14.71
N ILE A 166 -9.33 -12.71 -14.22
CA ILE A 166 -10.45 -12.06 -13.52
C ILE A 166 -10.07 -11.94 -12.05
N THR A 167 -9.83 -10.73 -11.57
CA THR A 167 -9.40 -10.46 -10.19
C THR A 167 -10.62 -10.27 -9.27
N ASN A 168 -11.36 -11.36 -9.02
CA ASN A 168 -12.57 -11.33 -8.20
C ASN A 168 -12.29 -10.80 -6.79
N GLY A 169 -12.99 -9.71 -6.42
CA GLY A 169 -12.80 -9.03 -5.14
C GLY A 169 -13.93 -8.08 -4.77
N PRO A 170 -13.84 -7.41 -3.61
CA PRO A 170 -14.93 -6.68 -2.97
C PRO A 170 -15.57 -5.57 -3.80
N THR A 171 -14.78 -4.94 -4.68
CA THR A 171 -15.22 -3.73 -5.41
C THR A 171 -15.80 -4.02 -6.78
N GLY A 172 -15.60 -5.22 -7.33
CA GLY A 172 -15.92 -5.54 -8.72
C GLY A 172 -14.99 -4.85 -9.75
N LYS A 173 -14.01 -4.09 -9.30
CA LYS A 173 -12.97 -3.44 -10.11
C LYS A 173 -11.74 -4.33 -10.28
N ILE A 174 -10.86 -3.96 -11.20
CA ILE A 174 -9.54 -4.60 -11.32
C ILE A 174 -8.77 -4.41 -10.02
N ILE A 175 -8.21 -5.49 -9.49
CA ILE A 175 -7.19 -5.45 -8.45
C ILE A 175 -5.85 -5.62 -9.15
N ALA A 176 -5.04 -4.55 -9.21
CA ALA A 176 -3.70 -4.61 -9.78
C ALA A 176 -2.78 -5.49 -8.91
N LEU A 177 -1.90 -6.25 -9.54
CA LEU A 177 -1.08 -7.23 -8.83
C LEU A 177 0.40 -6.83 -8.87
N ASN A 178 1.05 -6.89 -7.72
CA ASN A 178 2.49 -6.70 -7.60
C ASN A 178 3.23 -7.80 -8.39
N ALA A 179 4.42 -7.46 -8.88
CA ALA A 179 5.25 -8.35 -9.66
C ALA A 179 6.73 -8.11 -9.36
N ASP A 180 7.59 -9.09 -9.61
CA ASP A 180 9.04 -8.86 -9.56
C ASP A 180 9.44 -7.77 -10.56
N GLY A 181 10.16 -6.77 -10.08
CA GLY A 181 10.62 -5.63 -10.89
C GLY A 181 11.87 -5.90 -11.74
N ARG A 182 12.40 -7.12 -11.73
CA ARG A 182 13.67 -7.47 -12.41
C ARG A 182 13.45 -8.00 -13.82
N ALA A 183 12.43 -8.84 -14.01
CA ALA A 183 12.12 -9.49 -15.28
C ALA A 183 10.63 -9.79 -15.42
N PRO A 184 10.11 -9.98 -16.65
CA PRO A 184 8.75 -10.48 -16.85
C PRO A 184 8.51 -11.78 -16.09
N MET A 185 7.41 -11.87 -15.36
CA MET A 185 7.04 -13.04 -14.56
C MET A 185 6.50 -14.19 -15.41
N PHE A 186 5.91 -13.88 -16.56
CA PHE A 186 5.21 -14.84 -17.40
C PHE A 186 5.80 -14.91 -18.80
N LYS A 187 5.62 -16.06 -19.47
CA LYS A 187 6.18 -16.33 -20.80
C LYS A 187 5.49 -15.59 -21.95
N GLY A 188 4.37 -14.92 -21.68
CA GLY A 188 3.58 -14.23 -22.69
C GLY A 188 2.71 -13.11 -22.12
N PRO A 189 1.87 -12.51 -22.97
CA PRO A 189 1.01 -11.40 -22.58
C PRO A 189 -0.01 -11.81 -21.49
N VAL A 190 -0.10 -11.01 -20.42
CA VAL A 190 -1.08 -11.18 -19.35
C VAL A 190 -1.78 -9.86 -19.09
N GLY A 191 -3.12 -9.88 -19.10
CA GLY A 191 -3.96 -8.73 -18.74
C GLY A 191 -4.93 -9.09 -17.62
N LEU A 192 -5.32 -8.10 -16.83
CA LEU A 192 -6.34 -8.23 -15.78
C LEU A 192 -7.64 -7.60 -16.28
N VAL A 193 -8.76 -8.27 -16.06
CA VAL A 193 -10.11 -7.78 -16.37
C VAL A 193 -10.92 -7.57 -15.09
N ALA A 194 -11.74 -6.51 -15.07
CA ALA A 194 -12.63 -6.27 -13.94
C ALA A 194 -13.68 -7.38 -13.81
N PRO A 195 -13.95 -7.88 -12.61
CA PRO A 195 -15.04 -8.85 -12.40
C PRO A 195 -16.39 -8.35 -12.94
N ALA A 196 -16.68 -7.05 -12.81
CA ALA A 196 -17.90 -6.43 -13.33
C ALA A 196 -18.07 -6.57 -14.85
N ASP A 197 -16.96 -6.66 -15.60
CA ASP A 197 -16.94 -6.77 -17.06
C ASP A 197 -16.74 -8.21 -17.54
N ALA A 198 -16.48 -9.17 -16.64
CA ALA A 198 -16.04 -10.51 -16.99
C ALA A 198 -17.16 -11.43 -17.50
N GLY A 199 -18.44 -11.14 -17.17
CA GLY A 199 -19.58 -12.01 -17.48
C GLY A 199 -19.66 -12.50 -18.94
N PRO A 200 -19.59 -11.61 -19.95
CA PRO A 200 -19.61 -12.02 -21.37
C PRO A 200 -18.46 -12.95 -21.76
N PHE A 201 -17.27 -12.76 -21.18
CA PHE A 201 -16.08 -13.59 -21.47
C PHE A 201 -16.17 -14.96 -20.79
N ILE A 202 -16.74 -15.03 -19.59
CA ILE A 202 -17.04 -16.31 -18.92
C ILE A 202 -18.04 -17.12 -19.77
N ALA A 203 -19.10 -16.48 -20.26
CA ALA A 203 -20.06 -17.14 -21.15
C ALA A 203 -19.44 -17.60 -22.48
N ALA A 204 -18.59 -16.76 -23.08
CA ALA A 204 -17.86 -17.10 -24.32
C ALA A 204 -16.87 -18.25 -24.11
N ALA A 205 -16.22 -18.35 -22.95
CA ALA A 205 -15.31 -19.44 -22.64
C ALA A 205 -16.04 -20.79 -22.54
N MET A 206 -17.31 -20.84 -22.14
CA MET A 206 -18.10 -22.08 -22.11
C MET A 206 -18.29 -22.70 -23.52
N THR A 207 -18.22 -21.92 -24.57
CA THR A 207 -18.32 -22.33 -25.97
C THR A 207 -17.02 -22.23 -26.73
N HIS A 208 -15.92 -21.91 -26.05
CA HIS A 208 -14.59 -21.70 -26.60
C HIS A 208 -14.58 -20.70 -27.78
N THR A 209 -15.43 -19.68 -27.69
CA THR A 209 -15.55 -18.64 -28.72
C THR A 209 -14.19 -17.93 -28.90
N PRO A 210 -13.71 -17.68 -30.12
CA PRO A 210 -12.48 -16.99 -30.35
C PRO A 210 -12.47 -15.58 -29.77
N ALA A 211 -11.39 -15.21 -29.08
CA ALA A 211 -11.17 -13.87 -28.57
C ALA A 211 -9.85 -13.30 -29.10
N VAL A 212 -9.71 -11.98 -28.99
CA VAL A 212 -8.47 -11.24 -29.30
C VAL A 212 -8.06 -10.45 -28.06
N VAL A 213 -6.85 -10.69 -27.57
CA VAL A 213 -6.20 -9.89 -26.52
C VAL A 213 -5.22 -8.93 -27.16
N THR A 214 -5.36 -7.64 -26.86
CA THR A 214 -4.45 -6.60 -27.29
C THR A 214 -3.84 -5.94 -26.06
N LEU A 215 -2.51 -5.98 -25.96
CA LEU A 215 -1.72 -5.26 -24.95
C LEU A 215 -0.60 -4.54 -25.69
N THR A 216 -0.86 -3.32 -26.16
CA THR A 216 0.12 -2.47 -26.83
C THR A 216 0.53 -1.31 -25.95
N GLY A 217 1.73 -0.80 -26.16
CA GLY A 217 2.28 0.31 -25.39
C GLY A 217 3.79 0.35 -25.47
N ARG A 218 4.38 1.23 -24.67
CA ARG A 218 5.83 1.39 -24.58
C ARG A 218 6.32 1.00 -23.20
N GLY A 219 6.98 -0.13 -23.10
CA GLY A 219 7.67 -0.58 -21.88
C GLY A 219 9.06 0.02 -21.76
N GLY A 220 9.56 0.07 -20.56
CA GLY A 220 10.91 0.57 -20.26
C GLY A 220 11.20 0.58 -18.76
N ARG A 221 12.20 1.36 -18.43
CA ARG A 221 12.55 1.66 -17.02
C ARG A 221 12.66 3.17 -16.86
N ARG A 222 12.32 3.63 -15.65
CA ARG A 222 12.42 5.04 -15.27
C ARG A 222 13.09 5.16 -13.90
N PRO A 223 13.68 6.32 -13.55
CA PRO A 223 14.22 6.53 -12.22
C PRO A 223 13.09 6.57 -11.18
N GLY A 224 13.31 5.85 -10.08
CA GLY A 224 12.64 6.01 -8.80
C GLY A 224 13.66 6.36 -7.74
N PHE A 225 13.25 6.75 -6.55
CA PHE A 225 14.17 7.01 -5.46
C PHE A 225 13.54 6.73 -4.09
N ASN A 226 14.37 6.34 -3.14
CA ASN A 226 14.03 6.32 -1.72
C ASN A 226 14.40 7.66 -1.07
N VAL A 227 13.68 8.06 -0.05
CA VAL A 227 14.02 9.18 0.82
C VAL A 227 14.56 8.62 2.13
N ILE A 228 15.74 9.08 2.53
CA ILE A 228 16.42 8.63 3.73
C ILE A 228 16.78 9.85 4.56
N GLY A 229 16.17 9.99 5.73
CA GLY A 229 16.52 11.00 6.71
C GLY A 229 17.29 10.41 7.87
N ARG A 230 18.42 11.00 8.20
CA ARG A 230 19.25 10.60 9.34
C ARG A 230 19.41 11.74 10.34
N ARG A 231 19.30 11.40 11.61
CA ARG A 231 19.73 12.26 12.70
C ARG A 231 20.74 11.49 13.54
N ASP A 232 21.98 11.55 13.09
CA ASP A 232 23.12 10.94 13.77
C ASP A 232 23.54 11.84 14.94
N ARG A 233 23.57 11.27 16.12
CA ARG A 233 24.00 11.92 17.37
C ARG A 233 25.21 11.22 17.98
N GLY A 234 25.80 10.26 17.26
CA GLY A 234 26.94 9.48 17.71
C GLY A 234 26.61 8.51 18.84
N LYS A 235 25.34 8.05 18.95
CA LYS A 235 24.92 7.12 19.99
C LYS A 235 25.25 5.66 19.64
N GLY A 236 25.40 5.36 18.34
CA GLY A 236 25.64 4.00 17.83
C GLY A 236 24.45 3.04 18.05
N ARG A 237 23.27 3.59 18.32
CA ARG A 237 22.01 2.85 18.58
C ARG A 237 20.89 3.46 17.75
N TRP A 238 20.65 2.90 16.58
CA TRP A 238 19.67 3.41 15.65
C TRP A 238 18.25 2.94 15.97
N LEU A 239 17.32 3.89 16.01
CA LEU A 239 15.89 3.62 15.87
C LEU A 239 15.49 3.94 14.44
N VAL A 240 14.95 2.95 13.74
CA VAL A 240 14.60 3.06 12.34
C VAL A 240 13.08 3.04 12.19
N VAL A 241 12.54 3.98 11.39
CA VAL A 241 11.12 3.99 11.01
C VAL A 241 11.02 4.00 9.49
N SER A 242 10.34 3.01 8.90
CA SER A 242 10.21 2.91 7.45
C SER A 242 8.76 2.78 7.00
N THR A 243 8.49 3.24 5.76
CA THR A 243 7.20 3.10 5.10
C THR A 243 7.37 3.08 3.59
N PRO A 244 6.60 2.28 2.83
CA PRO A 244 6.48 2.45 1.39
C PRO A 244 5.56 3.63 1.07
N ARG A 245 5.87 4.39 0.00
CA ARG A 245 4.99 5.47 -0.48
C ARG A 245 4.37 5.20 -1.84
N SER A 246 4.93 4.25 -2.59
CA SER A 246 4.43 3.90 -3.93
C SER A 246 3.38 2.79 -3.90
N GLY A 247 2.62 2.70 -5.00
CA GLY A 247 1.59 1.71 -5.24
C GLY A 247 0.90 1.97 -6.58
N TRP A 248 -0.13 1.20 -6.94
CA TRP A 248 -0.68 1.21 -8.29
C TRP A 248 -1.53 2.45 -8.61
N PHE A 249 -2.25 3.00 -7.62
CA PHE A 249 -3.26 4.05 -7.81
C PHE A 249 -3.10 5.21 -6.81
N GLY A 250 -4.20 5.75 -6.31
CA GLY A 250 -4.25 6.80 -5.30
C GLY A 250 -3.71 6.39 -3.93
N CYS A 251 -3.92 5.13 -3.56
CA CYS A 251 -3.39 4.47 -2.37
C CYS A 251 -3.71 5.18 -1.04
N ALA A 252 -4.92 5.75 -0.90
CA ALA A 252 -5.30 6.50 0.30
C ALA A 252 -5.40 5.60 1.53
N GLY A 253 -6.15 4.49 1.44
CA GLY A 253 -6.29 3.50 2.51
C GLY A 253 -5.07 2.60 2.61
N GLU A 254 -4.47 2.26 1.48
CA GLU A 254 -3.31 1.38 1.41
C GLU A 254 -2.07 2.01 2.06
N ARG A 255 -1.69 3.24 1.64
CA ARG A 255 -0.42 3.90 2.01
C ARG A 255 -0.62 5.13 2.88
N GLY A 256 -1.71 5.90 2.65
CA GLY A 256 -1.90 7.21 3.28
C GLY A 256 -1.76 7.17 4.80
N GLY A 257 -2.34 6.16 5.46
CA GLY A 257 -2.22 5.98 6.90
C GLY A 257 -0.77 5.77 7.36
N GLY A 258 0.00 4.95 6.64
CA GLY A 258 1.43 4.73 6.91
C GLY A 258 2.26 5.99 6.73
N ILE A 259 2.00 6.76 5.65
CA ILE A 259 2.67 8.03 5.35
C ILE A 259 2.40 9.08 6.43
N ALA A 260 1.14 9.29 6.81
CA ALA A 260 0.79 10.26 7.86
C ALA A 260 1.38 9.87 9.22
N ALA A 261 1.37 8.57 9.55
CA ALA A 261 2.01 8.06 10.76
C ALA A 261 3.53 8.27 10.74
N TRP A 262 4.18 8.00 9.62
CA TRP A 262 5.61 8.19 9.46
C TRP A 262 6.03 9.66 9.63
N LEU A 263 5.29 10.59 9.02
CA LEU A 263 5.51 12.04 9.16
C LEU A 263 5.29 12.52 10.59
N ASP A 264 4.23 12.05 11.23
CA ASP A 264 3.95 12.37 12.64
C ASP A 264 5.10 11.89 13.55
N LEU A 265 5.57 10.65 13.37
CA LEU A 265 6.71 10.11 14.10
C LEU A 265 8.01 10.85 13.79
N ALA A 266 8.24 11.28 12.55
CA ALA A 266 9.42 12.04 12.17
C ALA A 266 9.48 13.42 12.87
N ARG A 267 8.34 14.08 13.02
CA ARG A 267 8.23 15.36 13.74
C ARG A 267 8.37 15.17 15.26
N TRP A 268 7.90 14.06 15.81
CA TRP A 268 7.88 13.77 17.25
C TRP A 268 9.20 13.18 17.78
N ALA A 269 9.80 12.22 17.08
CA ALA A 269 10.92 11.42 17.56
C ALA A 269 12.18 12.24 17.95
N PRO A 270 12.56 13.31 17.25
CA PRO A 270 13.76 14.09 17.60
C PRO A 270 13.80 14.62 19.02
N ALA A 271 12.66 15.05 19.56
CA ALA A 271 12.57 15.54 20.92
C ALA A 271 12.28 14.42 21.95
N ALA A 272 11.51 13.39 21.53
CA ALA A 272 11.07 12.34 22.43
C ALA A 272 12.12 11.25 22.70
N LEU A 273 13.07 11.05 21.77
CA LEU A 273 14.05 9.97 21.79
C LEU A 273 15.49 10.52 21.65
N PRO A 274 15.95 11.35 22.63
CA PRO A 274 17.23 12.07 22.52
C PRO A 274 18.46 11.17 22.61
N ASP A 275 18.34 9.99 23.20
CA ASP A 275 19.45 9.08 23.48
C ASP A 275 19.75 8.08 22.36
N HIS A 276 19.09 8.24 21.19
CA HIS A 276 19.25 7.37 20.04
C HIS A 276 19.57 8.16 18.78
N ASP A 277 20.24 7.49 17.86
CA ASP A 277 20.30 7.91 16.47
C ASP A 277 19.00 7.54 15.76
N LEU A 278 18.52 8.39 14.86
CA LEU A 278 17.24 8.20 14.18
C LEU A 278 17.43 8.08 12.68
N ALA A 279 16.83 7.04 12.08
CA ALA A 279 16.77 6.88 10.64
C ALA A 279 15.31 6.72 10.18
N PHE A 280 14.89 7.56 9.25
CA PHE A 280 13.57 7.53 8.64
C PHE A 280 13.69 7.22 7.16
N LEU A 281 13.11 6.08 6.72
CA LEU A 281 13.20 5.60 5.35
C LEU A 281 11.81 5.59 4.71
N CYS A 282 11.69 6.16 3.52
CA CYS A 282 10.47 6.15 2.74
C CYS A 282 10.76 5.61 1.34
N ASN A 283 10.23 4.42 1.03
CA ASN A 283 10.58 3.65 -0.15
C ASN A 283 9.59 3.86 -1.30
N SER A 284 10.12 3.96 -2.53
CA SER A 284 9.40 3.71 -3.77
C SER A 284 9.59 2.24 -4.20
N GLY A 285 8.97 1.78 -5.28
CA GLY A 285 9.21 0.43 -5.83
C GLY A 285 8.54 -0.71 -5.07
N HIS A 286 7.59 -0.44 -4.19
CA HIS A 286 6.91 -1.47 -3.41
C HIS A 286 6.11 -2.44 -4.28
N GLU A 287 5.41 -1.94 -5.30
CA GLU A 287 4.62 -2.75 -6.24
C GLU A 287 5.48 -3.69 -7.10
N TYR A 288 6.79 -3.54 -7.04
CA TYR A 288 7.77 -4.42 -7.68
C TYR A 288 8.47 -5.33 -6.64
N GLU A 289 7.65 -6.00 -5.82
CA GLU A 289 8.08 -6.95 -4.77
C GLU A 289 9.16 -6.37 -3.87
N ASN A 290 8.86 -5.17 -3.34
CA ASN A 290 9.69 -4.44 -2.38
C ASN A 290 11.06 -3.97 -2.92
N LEU A 291 11.22 -3.81 -4.24
CA LEU A 291 12.50 -3.45 -4.87
C LEU A 291 13.19 -2.26 -4.18
N GLY A 292 12.44 -1.20 -3.84
CA GLY A 292 13.00 -0.04 -3.16
C GLY A 292 13.47 -0.33 -1.73
N ALA A 293 12.76 -1.16 -0.99
CA ALA A 293 13.19 -1.57 0.35
C ALA A 293 14.49 -2.36 0.29
N GLU A 294 14.64 -3.28 -0.68
CA GLU A 294 15.90 -3.99 -0.90
C GLU A 294 17.06 -3.05 -1.23
N GLU A 295 16.82 -2.06 -2.09
CA GLU A 295 17.84 -1.04 -2.42
C GLU A 295 18.20 -0.19 -1.18
N ALA A 296 17.23 0.18 -0.35
CA ALA A 296 17.48 0.89 0.91
C ALA A 296 18.31 0.05 1.89
N LEU A 297 17.98 -1.23 2.05
CA LEU A 297 18.73 -2.15 2.92
C LEU A 297 20.18 -2.34 2.47
N LYS A 298 20.42 -2.40 1.17
CA LYS A 298 21.78 -2.57 0.62
C LYS A 298 22.65 -1.32 0.81
N ALA A 299 22.10 -0.12 0.58
CA ALA A 299 22.88 1.08 0.39
C ALA A 299 22.76 2.10 1.54
N ALA A 300 21.67 2.11 2.29
CA ALA A 300 21.34 3.26 3.11
C ALA A 300 20.84 2.93 4.53
N ALA A 301 20.35 1.76 4.81
CA ALA A 301 19.88 1.41 6.16
C ALA A 301 21.06 1.25 7.14
N PRO A 302 20.91 1.65 8.41
CA PRO A 302 21.85 1.28 9.45
C PRO A 302 22.02 -0.24 9.51
N LYS A 303 23.20 -0.73 9.88
CA LYS A 303 23.47 -2.17 9.93
C LYS A 303 22.63 -2.87 11.01
N PRO A 304 22.29 -4.16 10.86
CA PRO A 304 21.49 -4.89 11.84
C PRO A 304 22.04 -4.81 13.29
N HIS A 305 23.37 -4.91 13.46
CA HIS A 305 24.00 -4.83 14.78
C HIS A 305 24.05 -3.42 15.40
N GLU A 306 23.85 -2.37 14.61
CA GLU A 306 23.74 -0.98 15.05
C GLU A 306 22.28 -0.58 15.29
N THR A 307 21.33 -1.37 14.78
CA THR A 307 19.87 -1.09 14.87
C THR A 307 19.31 -1.64 16.16
N HIS A 308 18.89 -0.75 17.03
CA HIS A 308 18.28 -1.08 18.30
C HIS A 308 16.83 -1.54 18.14
N PHE A 309 16.08 -0.87 17.25
CA PHE A 309 14.69 -1.22 16.93
C PHE A 309 14.30 -0.68 15.55
N TRP A 310 13.52 -1.46 14.81
CA TRP A 310 12.97 -1.07 13.51
C TRP A 310 11.44 -1.15 13.53
N LEU A 311 10.78 -0.01 13.28
CA LEU A 311 9.34 0.07 13.06
C LEU A 311 9.04 0.21 11.56
N HIS A 312 8.26 -0.72 11.00
CA HIS A 312 7.78 -0.65 9.62
C HIS A 312 6.27 -0.35 9.55
N LEU A 313 5.90 0.70 8.83
CA LEU A 313 4.53 1.15 8.65
C LEU A 313 4.07 0.78 7.23
N GLY A 314 3.56 -0.45 7.07
CA GLY A 314 3.11 -0.99 5.79
C GLY A 314 1.67 -0.63 5.43
N ALA A 315 1.04 -1.46 4.60
CA ALA A 315 -0.31 -1.24 4.09
C ALA A 315 -1.39 -1.41 5.16
N ASN A 316 -2.53 -0.73 4.96
CA ASN A 316 -3.72 -0.81 5.83
C ASN A 316 -3.45 -0.46 7.29
N LEU A 317 -2.72 0.65 7.54
CA LEU A 317 -2.46 1.06 8.93
C LEU A 317 -3.76 1.34 9.70
N ALA A 318 -4.73 2.00 9.08
CA ALA A 318 -6.04 2.30 9.65
C ALA A 318 -7.08 2.61 8.55
N ALA A 319 -7.15 1.81 7.49
CA ALA A 319 -8.17 1.97 6.48
C ALA A 319 -9.58 1.75 7.06
N ARG A 320 -10.55 2.50 6.54
CA ARG A 320 -11.97 2.40 6.95
C ARG A 320 -12.53 1.02 6.65
N ASP A 321 -13.39 0.52 7.52
CA ASP A 321 -14.14 -0.71 7.27
C ASP A 321 -15.41 -0.47 6.44
N TRP A 322 -15.84 -1.52 5.71
CA TRP A 322 -16.97 -1.49 4.79
C TRP A 322 -17.80 -2.76 4.91
N HIS A 323 -19.10 -2.60 4.85
CA HIS A 323 -20.03 -3.72 4.74
C HIS A 323 -20.24 -4.09 3.25
N GLU A 324 -20.09 -5.37 2.95
CA GLU A 324 -20.33 -5.93 1.63
C GLU A 324 -21.82 -6.34 1.52
N GLY A 325 -22.61 -5.58 0.78
CA GLY A 325 -24.03 -5.81 0.56
C GLY A 325 -24.35 -6.12 -0.90
N LEU A 326 -25.59 -6.51 -1.17
CA LEU A 326 -26.08 -6.82 -2.53
C LEU A 326 -25.90 -5.65 -3.52
N PHE A 327 -25.87 -4.42 -3.02
CA PHE A 327 -25.75 -3.20 -3.85
C PHE A 327 -24.37 -2.55 -3.74
N GLY A 328 -23.32 -3.32 -3.42
CA GLY A 328 -21.95 -2.86 -3.29
C GLY A 328 -21.52 -2.54 -1.85
N LEU A 329 -20.39 -1.86 -1.73
CA LEU A 329 -19.75 -1.53 -0.46
C LEU A 329 -20.39 -0.31 0.21
N LYS A 330 -20.70 -0.41 1.50
CA LYS A 330 -21.16 0.70 2.34
C LYS A 330 -20.18 0.94 3.49
N PRO A 331 -19.73 2.18 3.74
CA PRO A 331 -18.82 2.46 4.84
C PRO A 331 -19.51 2.18 6.17
N ILE A 332 -18.79 1.56 7.09
CA ILE A 332 -19.20 1.36 8.48
C ILE A 332 -18.21 2.04 9.44
N ALA A 333 -18.59 2.12 10.71
CA ALA A 333 -17.72 2.67 11.73
C ALA A 333 -16.55 1.72 12.01
N GLY A 334 -15.36 2.30 12.26
CA GLY A 334 -14.17 1.55 12.63
C GLY A 334 -13.20 1.33 11.47
N THR A 335 -12.17 0.56 11.75
CA THR A 335 -11.09 0.22 10.83
C THR A 335 -11.24 -1.20 10.31
N ASP A 336 -10.87 -1.42 9.06
CA ASP A 336 -10.80 -2.77 8.47
C ASP A 336 -9.84 -3.64 9.29
N SER A 337 -10.37 -4.73 9.83
CA SER A 337 -9.63 -5.63 10.72
C SER A 337 -8.65 -6.56 10.01
N GLN A 338 -8.63 -6.62 8.67
CA GLN A 338 -7.61 -7.35 7.92
C GLN A 338 -6.29 -6.57 7.86
N ARG A 339 -5.80 -6.21 9.03
CA ARG A 339 -4.47 -5.65 9.28
C ARG A 339 -3.82 -6.41 10.43
N TYR A 340 -2.52 -6.56 10.35
CA TYR A 340 -1.76 -7.44 11.23
C TYR A 340 -0.57 -6.68 11.79
N LEU A 341 -0.40 -6.76 13.11
CA LEU A 341 0.80 -6.29 13.79
C LEU A 341 1.72 -7.49 14.01
N ALA A 342 2.92 -7.44 13.45
CA ALA A 342 3.96 -8.42 13.74
C ALA A 342 5.12 -7.75 14.47
N VAL A 343 5.62 -8.40 15.52
CA VAL A 343 6.71 -7.88 16.35
C VAL A 343 7.68 -8.99 16.70
N SER A 344 8.92 -8.64 16.97
CA SER A 344 9.89 -9.61 17.50
C SER A 344 9.39 -10.20 18.84
N PRO A 345 9.68 -11.46 19.15
CA PRO A 345 9.13 -12.19 20.32
C PRO A 345 9.24 -11.42 21.64
N GLN A 346 10.35 -10.73 21.88
CA GLN A 346 10.58 -9.92 23.07
C GLN A 346 9.59 -8.74 23.25
N HIS A 347 8.90 -8.33 22.17
CA HIS A 347 7.95 -7.22 22.20
C HIS A 347 6.47 -7.66 22.23
N LEU A 348 6.15 -8.95 22.15
CA LEU A 348 4.77 -9.46 22.05
C LEU A 348 3.86 -9.00 23.20
N SER A 349 4.29 -9.17 24.47
CA SER A 349 3.49 -8.79 25.63
C SER A 349 3.27 -7.28 25.68
N ARG A 350 4.29 -6.50 25.34
CA ARG A 350 4.22 -5.03 25.24
C ARG A 350 3.22 -4.60 24.17
N ALA A 351 3.33 -5.20 22.96
CA ALA A 351 2.46 -4.89 21.84
C ALA A 351 0.99 -5.21 22.18
N ARG A 352 0.67 -6.38 22.73
CA ARG A 352 -0.70 -6.70 23.18
C ARG A 352 -1.30 -5.64 24.08
N ARG A 353 -0.53 -5.16 25.04
CA ARG A 353 -1.00 -4.12 25.97
C ARG A 353 -1.22 -2.76 25.28
N LEU A 354 -0.30 -2.37 24.41
CA LEU A 354 -0.31 -1.05 23.77
C LEU A 354 -1.35 -0.92 22.65
N PHE A 355 -1.67 -2.03 21.98
CA PHE A 355 -2.61 -2.06 20.86
C PHE A 355 -3.98 -2.64 21.23
N ALA A 356 -4.26 -2.84 22.52
CA ALA A 356 -5.57 -3.26 23.00
C ALA A 356 -6.66 -2.29 22.53
N GLY A 357 -7.75 -2.83 21.94
CA GLY A 357 -8.87 -2.05 21.40
C GLY A 357 -8.63 -1.44 20.03
N LEU A 358 -7.50 -1.71 19.38
CA LEU A 358 -7.26 -1.32 17.99
C LEU A 358 -7.54 -2.51 17.06
N ALA A 359 -8.74 -2.57 16.50
CA ALA A 359 -9.24 -3.69 15.71
C ALA A 359 -8.19 -4.26 14.73
N GLY A 360 -7.93 -5.57 14.78
CA GLY A 360 -6.92 -6.28 13.99
C GLY A 360 -5.48 -6.19 14.49
N LEU A 361 -5.18 -5.34 15.48
CA LEU A 361 -3.83 -5.17 16.04
C LEU A 361 -3.70 -5.68 17.48
N GLU A 362 -4.82 -6.09 18.12
CA GLU A 362 -4.87 -6.52 19.53
C GLU A 362 -4.08 -7.79 19.80
N SER A 363 -3.95 -8.65 18.78
CA SER A 363 -3.30 -9.94 18.87
C SER A 363 -2.07 -9.97 17.95
N PRO A 364 -0.95 -9.35 18.37
CA PRO A 364 0.25 -9.30 17.54
C PRO A 364 0.85 -10.69 17.31
N TYR A 365 1.39 -10.89 16.12
CA TYR A 365 2.10 -12.10 15.71
C TYR A 365 3.59 -11.98 16.00
N SER A 366 4.27 -13.11 16.12
CA SER A 366 5.74 -13.17 16.05
C SER A 366 6.20 -12.85 14.63
N ALA A 367 7.04 -11.85 14.46
CA ALA A 367 7.54 -11.44 13.13
C ALA A 367 8.38 -12.54 12.46
N ALA A 368 8.96 -13.46 13.25
CA ALA A 368 9.67 -14.62 12.73
C ALA A 368 8.75 -15.70 12.12
N GLU A 369 7.49 -15.74 12.58
CA GLU A 369 6.50 -16.73 12.11
C GLU A 369 5.57 -16.14 11.05
N PHE A 370 5.26 -14.85 11.15
CA PHE A 370 4.32 -14.18 10.26
C PHE A 370 4.75 -12.74 9.99
N SER A 371 5.29 -12.51 8.82
CA SER A 371 5.61 -11.18 8.29
C SER A 371 5.32 -11.14 6.80
N ALA A 372 4.97 -9.96 6.27
CA ALA A 372 4.68 -9.75 4.85
C ALA A 372 5.15 -8.38 4.37
N GLY A 373 5.18 -8.21 3.05
CA GLY A 373 5.65 -7.00 2.39
C GLY A 373 7.08 -6.66 2.79
N GLU A 374 7.40 -5.37 2.90
CA GLU A 374 8.75 -4.92 3.24
C GLU A 374 9.21 -5.37 4.65
N LEU A 375 8.28 -5.65 5.58
CA LEU A 375 8.66 -6.19 6.89
C LEU A 375 9.34 -7.56 6.75
N ALA A 376 8.86 -8.42 5.86
CA ALA A 376 9.49 -9.72 5.61
C ALA A 376 10.92 -9.55 5.06
N THR A 377 11.14 -8.56 4.19
CA THR A 377 12.47 -8.24 3.66
C THR A 377 13.41 -7.74 4.78
N ILE A 378 12.90 -6.92 5.70
CA ILE A 378 13.65 -6.42 6.87
C ILE A 378 14.04 -7.57 7.81
N VAL A 379 13.09 -8.47 8.13
CA VAL A 379 13.35 -9.64 8.96
C VAL A 379 14.38 -10.57 8.31
N ALA A 380 14.24 -10.83 7.02
CA ALA A 380 15.19 -11.66 6.25
C ALA A 380 16.59 -11.04 6.19
N ALA A 381 16.72 -9.72 6.27
CA ALA A 381 18.01 -9.01 6.34
C ALA A 381 18.68 -9.08 7.71
N GLY A 382 18.08 -9.75 8.70
CA GLY A 382 18.70 -10.04 10.00
C GLY A 382 18.49 -9.01 11.09
N TYR A 383 17.50 -8.11 10.94
CA TYR A 383 17.14 -7.16 12.02
C TYR A 383 16.36 -7.90 13.12
N ALA A 384 16.96 -7.99 14.30
CA ALA A 384 16.48 -8.84 15.39
C ALA A 384 15.34 -8.21 16.23
N SER A 385 15.24 -6.90 16.25
CA SER A 385 14.26 -6.15 17.06
C SER A 385 13.39 -5.31 16.13
N VAL A 386 12.23 -5.85 15.75
CA VAL A 386 11.34 -5.25 14.76
C VAL A 386 9.89 -5.19 15.24
N ALA A 387 9.14 -4.26 14.71
CA ALA A 387 7.69 -4.26 14.68
C ALA A 387 7.22 -3.74 13.33
N GLY A 388 6.08 -4.23 12.85
CA GLY A 388 5.50 -3.69 11.64
C GLY A 388 4.02 -4.03 11.50
N VAL A 389 3.31 -3.18 10.75
CA VAL A 389 1.93 -3.38 10.38
C VAL A 389 1.83 -3.63 8.88
N PHE A 390 0.96 -4.56 8.49
CA PHE A 390 0.62 -4.84 7.10
C PHE A 390 -0.80 -5.38 7.02
N GLY A 391 -1.40 -5.31 5.84
CA GLY A 391 -2.77 -5.81 5.66
C GLY A 391 -3.33 -5.44 4.29
N LEU A 392 -4.52 -5.98 4.02
CA LEU A 392 -5.24 -5.80 2.76
C LEU A 392 -6.65 -5.29 3.07
N HIS A 393 -6.91 -4.00 2.84
CA HIS A 393 -8.27 -3.48 2.97
C HIS A 393 -9.11 -3.74 1.71
N ARG A 394 -10.44 -3.47 1.75
CA ARG A 394 -11.35 -3.82 0.65
C ARG A 394 -11.06 -3.12 -0.68
N PHE A 395 -10.42 -1.95 -0.65
CA PHE A 395 -9.99 -1.21 -1.84
C PHE A 395 -8.49 -1.36 -2.14
N HIS A 396 -7.84 -2.37 -1.56
CA HIS A 396 -6.41 -2.60 -1.77
C HIS A 396 -6.12 -2.86 -3.26
N HIS A 397 -5.17 -2.12 -3.82
CA HIS A 397 -4.76 -2.16 -5.23
C HIS A 397 -5.89 -1.86 -6.24
N VAL A 398 -6.88 -1.08 -5.85
CA VAL A 398 -8.01 -0.69 -6.69
C VAL A 398 -7.95 0.81 -6.97
N GLU A 399 -8.40 1.23 -8.16
CA GLU A 399 -8.38 2.65 -8.55
C GLU A 399 -9.21 3.56 -7.63
N ASP A 400 -10.24 3.02 -6.98
CA ASP A 400 -11.14 3.71 -6.05
C ASP A 400 -10.59 3.80 -4.61
N ASP A 401 -9.33 3.46 -4.37
CA ASP A 401 -8.68 3.69 -3.07
C ASP A 401 -8.37 5.18 -2.89
N ASP A 402 -9.39 5.92 -2.48
CA ASP A 402 -9.41 7.39 -2.30
C ASP A 402 -9.67 7.80 -0.83
N ALA A 403 -9.92 9.10 -0.61
CA ALA A 403 -10.13 9.67 0.73
C ALA A 403 -11.27 9.01 1.52
N ARG A 404 -12.22 8.35 0.88
CA ARG A 404 -13.31 7.61 1.56
C ARG A 404 -12.78 6.39 2.31
N CYS A 405 -11.63 5.86 1.89
CA CYS A 405 -11.04 4.63 2.40
C CYS A 405 -10.22 4.80 3.69
N ILE A 406 -10.08 6.03 4.21
CA ILE A 406 -9.26 6.32 5.38
C ILE A 406 -9.97 7.24 6.37
N ASP A 407 -9.71 7.05 7.67
CA ASP A 407 -10.20 7.91 8.75
C ASP A 407 -9.03 8.53 9.52
N PRO A 408 -8.83 9.86 9.47
CA PRO A 408 -7.74 10.54 10.16
C PRO A 408 -7.70 10.28 11.68
N ALA A 409 -8.87 10.15 12.33
CA ALA A 409 -8.93 9.91 13.77
C ALA A 409 -8.43 8.49 14.12
N ALA A 410 -8.78 7.49 13.30
CA ALA A 410 -8.29 6.12 13.46
C ALA A 410 -6.78 6.02 13.21
N VAL A 411 -6.25 6.76 12.24
CA VAL A 411 -4.80 6.87 12.01
C VAL A 411 -4.12 7.49 13.23
N ALA A 412 -4.60 8.62 13.75
CA ALA A 412 -4.03 9.30 14.91
C ALA A 412 -4.02 8.40 16.17
N ALA A 413 -5.10 7.63 16.41
CA ALA A 413 -5.17 6.66 17.51
C ALA A 413 -4.12 5.55 17.36
N THR A 414 -3.92 5.05 16.15
CA THR A 414 -2.90 4.03 15.85
C THR A 414 -1.48 4.58 16.01
N VAL A 415 -1.23 5.82 15.57
CA VAL A 415 0.05 6.53 15.75
C VAL A 415 0.40 6.68 17.22
N ALA A 416 -0.58 7.03 18.07
CA ALA A 416 -0.36 7.14 19.52
C ALA A 416 0.12 5.82 20.16
N ALA A 417 -0.36 4.67 19.66
CA ALA A 417 0.13 3.37 20.11
C ALA A 417 1.58 3.11 19.64
N PHE A 418 1.93 3.47 18.40
CA PHE A 418 3.29 3.35 17.89
C PHE A 418 4.28 4.29 18.59
N ARG A 419 3.90 5.53 18.94
CA ARG A 419 4.76 6.40 19.78
C ARG A 419 5.11 5.74 21.11
N ARG A 420 4.12 5.13 21.78
CA ARG A 420 4.34 4.39 23.04
C ARG A 420 5.23 3.17 22.83
N LEU A 421 5.01 2.41 21.74
CA LEU A 421 5.85 1.25 21.42
C LEU A 421 7.31 1.66 21.18
N LEU A 422 7.57 2.71 20.40
CA LEU A 422 8.92 3.25 20.16
C LEU A 422 9.56 3.73 21.49
N THR A 423 8.82 4.46 22.33
CA THR A 423 9.33 4.94 23.63
C THR A 423 9.73 3.78 24.54
N GLU A 424 8.94 2.70 24.58
CA GLU A 424 9.24 1.55 25.43
C GLU A 424 10.30 0.62 24.82
N ALA A 425 10.36 0.51 23.48
CA ALA A 425 11.41 -0.24 22.82
C ALA A 425 12.77 0.45 22.93
N ALA A 426 12.81 1.78 22.89
CA ALA A 426 14.03 2.57 23.05
C ALA A 426 14.70 2.38 24.44
N LYS A 427 13.95 1.97 25.46
CA LYS A 427 14.46 1.75 26.83
C LYS A 427 14.89 0.28 27.08
N ALA A 428 14.58 -0.62 26.17
CA ALA A 428 14.86 -2.04 26.33
C ALA A 428 16.25 -2.42 25.81
#